data_670a99ab39d2e044f069c2491b2a002e
#
_entry.id   670a99ab39d2e044f069c2491b2a002e
#
_cell.length_a   1.000
_cell.length_b   1.000
_cell.length_c   1.000
_cell.angle_alpha   90.00
_cell.angle_beta   90.00
_cell.angle_gamma   90.00
#
_symmetry.space_group_name_H-M   'P 1'
#
loop_
_entity.id
_entity.type
_entity.pdbx_description
1 polymer ?
#
loop_
_entity_poly.entity_id
_entity_poly.type
_entity_poly.pdbx_seq_one_letter_code
_entity_poly.pdbx_strand_id
1 'polypeptide(L)'
;MLTLTIKKKWFDMILSGEKKEEYRDCKPYYQKRFCPYFGREVVDGKKVRQVFPVRLRNGYDVRSPSIIAKCTVRRGTGKPEWGAEPGKEYYVLDIIEMGSEK
;
A
#
# COMPACT_ATOMS: atom_id res chain seq x y z
N MET A 1 -12.11 -4.29 -4.95
CA MET A 1 -10.84 -3.54 -4.77
C MET A 1 -10.56 -3.35 -3.29
N LEU A 2 -9.34 -3.59 -2.88
CA LEU A 2 -8.93 -3.39 -1.49
C LEU A 2 -8.92 -1.89 -1.15
N THR A 3 -9.52 -1.53 -0.02
CA THR A 3 -9.52 -0.16 0.49
C THR A 3 -8.80 -0.11 1.82
N LEU A 4 -7.86 0.82 1.96
CA LEU A 4 -7.15 1.05 3.20
C LEU A 4 -7.40 2.48 3.66
N THR A 5 -7.77 2.63 4.93
CA THR A 5 -7.92 3.93 5.55
C THR A 5 -6.58 4.40 6.07
N ILE A 6 -6.23 5.64 5.79
CA ILE A 6 -4.93 6.23 6.15
C ILE A 6 -5.15 7.52 6.90
N LYS A 7 -4.28 7.81 7.86
CA LYS A 7 -4.30 9.10 8.56
C LYS A 7 -3.89 10.22 7.59
N LYS A 8 -4.45 11.40 7.80
CA LYS A 8 -4.23 12.57 6.94
C LYS A 8 -2.74 12.83 6.68
N LYS A 9 -1.92 12.78 7.71
CA LYS A 9 -0.47 13.03 7.57
C LYS A 9 0.16 12.15 6.51
N TRP A 10 -0.10 10.85 6.58
CA TRP A 10 0.48 9.89 5.65
C TRP A 10 -0.15 9.98 4.27
N PHE A 11 -1.46 10.24 4.22
CA PHE A 11 -2.16 10.45 2.96
C PHE A 11 -1.56 11.63 2.19
N ASP A 12 -1.32 12.76 2.87
CA ASP A 12 -0.74 13.95 2.25
C ASP A 12 0.69 13.68 1.76
N MET A 13 1.47 12.92 2.51
CA MET A 13 2.83 12.54 2.10
C MET A 13 2.84 11.60 0.89
N ILE A 14 1.85 10.72 0.79
CA ILE A 14 1.70 9.86 -0.39
C ILE A 14 1.33 10.71 -1.60
N LEU A 15 0.38 11.63 -1.45
CA LEU A 15 -0.05 12.52 -2.54
C LEU A 15 1.11 13.37 -3.07
N SER A 16 1.98 13.86 -2.19
CA SER A 16 3.12 14.67 -2.60
C SER A 16 4.25 13.87 -3.25
N GLY A 17 4.18 12.55 -3.15
CA GLY A 17 5.25 11.67 -3.63
C GLY A 17 6.39 11.47 -2.64
N GLU A 18 6.31 12.07 -1.45
CA GLU A 18 7.34 11.92 -0.42
C GLU A 18 7.34 10.52 0.17
N LYS A 19 6.13 9.98 0.45
CA LYS A 19 5.97 8.64 1.02
C LYS A 19 5.60 7.66 -0.08
N LYS A 20 6.44 6.65 -0.28
CA LYS A 20 6.27 5.67 -1.37
C LYS A 20 5.95 4.26 -0.88
N GLU A 21 5.80 4.07 0.41
CA GLU A 21 5.45 2.79 1.01
C GLU A 21 4.38 3.00 2.06
N GLU A 22 3.45 2.06 2.15
CA GLU A 22 2.45 2.00 3.22
C GLU A 22 2.62 0.69 3.96
N TYR A 23 2.38 0.69 5.28
CA TYR A 23 2.67 -0.45 6.13
C TYR A 23 1.42 -0.93 6.85
N ARG A 24 1.29 -2.27 6.93
CA ARG A 24 0.24 -2.90 7.73
C ARG A 24 0.85 -4.05 8.52
N ASP A 25 0.36 -4.25 9.74
CA ASP A 25 0.85 -5.30 10.63
C ASP A 25 0.68 -6.68 10.01
N CYS A 26 1.62 -7.58 10.30
CA CYS A 26 1.53 -8.98 9.89
C CYS A 26 0.56 -9.72 10.80
N LYS A 27 -0.73 -9.43 10.67
CA LYS A 27 -1.83 -10.02 11.42
C LYS A 27 -2.73 -10.81 10.50
N PRO A 28 -3.49 -11.81 11.02
CA PRO A 28 -4.41 -12.58 10.21
C PRO A 28 -5.38 -11.73 9.38
N TYR A 29 -5.85 -10.60 9.94
CA TYR A 29 -6.73 -9.67 9.24
C TYR A 29 -6.11 -9.21 7.91
N TYR A 30 -4.86 -8.76 7.94
CA TYR A 30 -4.17 -8.27 6.75
C TYR A 30 -3.62 -9.42 5.89
N GLN A 31 -3.24 -10.51 6.52
CA GLN A 31 -2.81 -11.71 5.80
C GLN A 31 -3.89 -12.16 4.80
N LYS A 32 -5.14 -12.22 5.23
CA LYS A 32 -6.26 -12.59 4.36
C LYS A 32 -6.43 -11.62 3.20
N ARG A 33 -6.23 -10.33 3.45
CA ARG A 33 -6.45 -9.29 2.43
C ARG A 33 -5.33 -9.24 1.41
N PHE A 34 -4.09 -9.49 1.83
CA PHE A 34 -2.94 -9.37 0.95
C PHE A 34 -2.52 -10.69 0.29
N CYS A 35 -2.91 -11.83 0.87
CA CYS A 35 -2.52 -13.14 0.35
C CYS A 35 -2.78 -13.30 -1.16
N PRO A 36 -3.93 -12.88 -1.71
CA PRO A 36 -4.20 -13.02 -3.15
C PRO A 36 -3.24 -12.22 -4.03
N TYR A 37 -2.52 -11.26 -3.48
CA TYR A 37 -1.68 -10.32 -4.25
C TYR A 37 -0.19 -10.61 -4.16
N PHE A 38 0.20 -11.72 -3.53
CA PHE A 38 1.59 -12.16 -3.46
C PHE A 38 2.07 -12.88 -4.72
N GLY A 39 1.22 -12.99 -5.73
CA GLY A 39 1.56 -13.65 -6.98
C GLY A 39 2.69 -13.00 -7.74
N ARG A 40 3.18 -13.73 -8.73
CA ARG A 40 4.19 -13.24 -9.66
C ARG A 40 3.59 -13.23 -11.06
N GLU A 41 4.02 -12.27 -11.86
CA GLU A 41 3.67 -12.22 -13.28
C GLU A 41 4.97 -12.17 -14.09
N VAL A 42 4.89 -12.56 -15.36
CA VAL A 42 6.04 -12.54 -16.25
C VAL A 42 5.94 -11.31 -17.14
N VAL A 43 6.95 -10.44 -17.07
CA VAL A 43 7.04 -9.24 -17.91
C VAL A 43 8.42 -9.26 -18.56
N ASP A 44 8.46 -9.24 -19.89
CA ASP A 44 9.71 -9.31 -20.66
C ASP A 44 10.60 -10.50 -20.25
N GLY A 45 9.98 -11.65 -20.00
CA GLY A 45 10.69 -12.87 -19.61
C GLY A 45 11.14 -12.92 -18.16
N LYS A 46 10.84 -11.91 -17.36
CA LYS A 46 11.24 -11.84 -15.94
C LYS A 46 10.04 -11.99 -15.03
N LYS A 47 10.21 -12.70 -13.92
CA LYS A 47 9.18 -12.80 -12.89
C LYS A 47 9.25 -11.54 -12.02
N VAL A 48 8.13 -10.82 -11.95
CA VAL A 48 7.99 -9.61 -11.13
C VAL A 48 6.81 -9.77 -10.19
N ARG A 49 6.76 -8.95 -9.13
CA ARG A 49 5.62 -8.95 -8.22
C ARG A 49 4.36 -8.47 -8.95
N GLN A 50 3.25 -9.09 -8.59
CA GLN A 50 1.95 -8.71 -9.12
C GLN A 50 1.61 -7.27 -8.71
N VAL A 51 1.21 -6.46 -9.67
CA VAL A 51 0.71 -5.10 -9.44
C VAL A 51 -0.81 -5.17 -9.27
N PHE A 52 -1.33 -4.51 -8.26
CA PHE A 52 -2.77 -4.51 -8.00
C PHE A 52 -3.23 -3.13 -7.50
N PRO A 53 -4.51 -2.78 -7.74
CA PRO A 53 -5.03 -1.49 -7.31
C PRO A 53 -5.42 -1.52 -5.84
N VAL A 54 -5.16 -0.41 -5.16
CA VAL A 54 -5.58 -0.19 -3.77
C VAL A 54 -6.18 1.21 -3.67
N ARG A 55 -7.37 1.29 -3.06
CA ARG A 55 -7.94 2.59 -2.73
C ARG A 55 -7.38 3.03 -1.39
N LEU A 56 -6.71 4.17 -1.39
CA LEU A 56 -6.19 4.79 -0.18
C LEU A 56 -7.13 5.93 0.20
N ARG A 57 -7.75 5.84 1.37
CA ARG A 57 -8.79 6.78 1.80
C ARG A 57 -8.33 7.54 3.04
N ASN A 58 -8.45 8.86 2.99
CA ASN A 58 -8.14 9.73 4.13
C ASN A 58 -9.38 9.84 5.01
N GLY A 59 -9.61 8.85 5.88
CA GLY A 59 -10.74 8.83 6.79
C GLY A 59 -11.69 7.65 6.56
N TYR A 60 -12.66 7.49 7.44
CA TYR A 60 -13.56 6.34 7.44
C TYR A 60 -14.86 6.55 6.66
N ASP A 61 -15.21 7.81 6.38
CA ASP A 61 -16.42 8.14 5.63
C ASP A 61 -16.21 7.80 4.16
N VAL A 62 -17.23 7.24 3.51
CA VAL A 62 -17.16 6.91 2.08
C VAL A 62 -16.97 8.16 1.22
N ARG A 63 -17.29 9.35 1.75
CA ARG A 63 -17.09 10.62 1.07
C ARG A 63 -15.72 11.24 1.32
N SER A 64 -14.91 10.62 2.17
CA SER A 64 -13.54 11.09 2.44
C SER A 64 -12.71 11.05 1.16
N PRO A 65 -11.76 11.98 1.00
CA PRO A 65 -10.87 11.97 -0.15
C PRO A 65 -10.15 10.63 -0.29
N SER A 66 -10.05 10.14 -1.52
CA SER A 66 -9.36 8.89 -1.80
C SER A 66 -8.61 8.97 -3.13
N ILE A 67 -7.62 8.10 -3.26
CA ILE A 67 -6.87 7.92 -4.50
C ILE A 67 -6.76 6.43 -4.78
N ILE A 68 -6.58 6.09 -6.05
CA ILE A 68 -6.26 4.71 -6.43
C ILE A 68 -4.77 4.63 -6.67
N ALA A 69 -4.10 3.76 -5.92
CA ALA A 69 -2.67 3.51 -6.08
C ALA A 69 -2.49 2.13 -6.71
N LYS A 70 -1.52 2.01 -7.61
CA LYS A 70 -1.07 0.71 -8.09
C LYS A 70 0.11 0.30 -7.23
N CYS A 71 -0.01 -0.86 -6.59
CA CYS A 71 0.94 -1.32 -5.59
C CYS A 71 1.41 -2.73 -5.85
N THR A 72 2.54 -3.05 -5.26
CA THR A 72 2.97 -4.44 -5.04
C THR A 72 3.03 -4.65 -3.54
N VAL A 73 2.97 -5.90 -3.09
CA VAL A 73 3.06 -6.22 -1.66
C VAL A 73 4.22 -7.17 -1.40
N ARG A 74 4.92 -6.93 -0.30
CA ARG A 74 5.99 -7.79 0.19
C ARG A 74 6.01 -7.77 1.71
N ARG A 75 6.76 -8.67 2.32
CA ARG A 75 7.04 -8.61 3.76
C ARG A 75 8.42 -8.01 3.95
N GLY A 76 8.55 -7.10 4.91
CA GLY A 76 9.83 -6.46 5.17
C GLY A 76 9.72 -5.38 6.22
N THR A 77 10.84 -4.71 6.48
CA THR A 77 10.87 -3.57 7.37
C THR A 77 10.56 -2.31 6.60
N GLY A 78 10.06 -1.30 7.31
CA GLY A 78 9.72 -0.02 6.70
C GLY A 78 10.61 1.11 7.20
N LYS A 79 10.32 2.32 6.72
CA LYS A 79 11.06 3.52 7.09
C LYS A 79 10.37 4.24 8.25
N PRO A 80 11.08 4.56 9.33
CA PRO A 80 10.50 5.29 10.46
C PRO A 80 9.91 6.63 10.05
N GLU A 81 10.52 7.33 9.10
CA GLU A 81 10.02 8.61 8.60
C GLU A 81 8.66 8.48 7.90
N TRP A 82 8.26 7.28 7.53
CA TRP A 82 6.98 6.98 6.91
C TRP A 82 6.03 6.20 7.83
N GLY A 83 6.36 6.13 9.12
CA GLY A 83 5.49 5.57 10.14
C GLY A 83 5.80 4.15 10.59
N ALA A 84 6.89 3.54 10.12
CA ALA A 84 7.27 2.21 10.56
C ALA A 84 8.06 2.25 11.86
N GLU A 85 7.86 1.24 12.71
CA GLU A 85 8.72 1.03 13.87
C GLU A 85 10.04 0.39 13.40
N PRO A 86 11.20 0.86 13.89
CA PRO A 86 12.47 0.27 13.52
C PRO A 86 12.53 -1.22 13.82
N GLY A 87 12.97 -2.01 12.85
CA GLY A 87 13.18 -3.45 13.03
C GLY A 87 11.93 -4.31 13.01
N LYS A 88 10.73 -3.71 12.93
CA LYS A 88 9.48 -4.46 12.88
C LYS A 88 9.18 -4.89 11.44
N GLU A 89 8.69 -6.13 11.29
CA GLU A 89 8.25 -6.63 10.00
C GLU A 89 6.80 -6.24 9.73
N TYR A 90 6.55 -5.81 8.51
CA TYR A 90 5.23 -5.40 8.04
C TYR A 90 4.89 -6.08 6.71
N TYR A 91 3.62 -6.02 6.34
CA TYR A 91 3.25 -6.05 4.94
C TYR A 91 3.56 -4.67 4.39
N VAL A 92 4.46 -4.60 3.43
CA VAL A 92 4.86 -3.35 2.80
C VAL A 92 4.19 -3.25 1.43
N LEU A 93 3.40 -2.21 1.25
CA LEU A 93 2.83 -1.87 -0.06
C LEU A 93 3.78 -0.86 -0.71
N ASP A 94 4.46 -1.29 -1.76
CA ASP A 94 5.28 -0.39 -2.57
C ASP A 94 4.36 0.30 -3.57
N ILE A 95 4.28 1.62 -3.50
CA ILE A 95 3.40 2.41 -4.37
C ILE A 95 4.13 2.71 -5.67
N ILE A 96 3.60 2.13 -6.76
CA ILE A 96 4.22 2.25 -8.08
C ILE A 96 3.70 3.47 -8.82
N GLU A 97 2.39 3.71 -8.71
CA GLU A 97 1.71 4.76 -9.46
C GLU A 97 0.47 5.19 -8.71
N MET A 98 0.09 6.45 -8.85
CA MET A 98 -1.12 6.99 -8.25
C MET A 98 -2.00 7.65 -9.29
N GLY A 99 -3.32 7.57 -9.10
CA GLY A 99 -4.30 8.26 -9.91
C GLY A 99 -5.43 8.77 -9.04
N SER A 100 -6.08 9.86 -9.47
CA SER A 100 -7.24 10.33 -8.75
C SER A 100 -8.45 9.46 -9.05
N GLU A 101 -9.25 9.24 -8.01
CA GLU A 101 -10.52 8.53 -8.13
C GLU A 101 -11.61 9.54 -8.47
N LYS A 102 -12.32 9.28 -9.52
CA LYS A 102 -13.49 10.09 -9.91
C LYS A 102 -14.68 9.19 -10.13
#